data_b05ecd6d6a08e3f38dfa77b7dc420536
#
_entry.id   b05ecd6d6a08e3f38dfa77b7dc420536
#
_cell.length_a   1.000
_cell.length_b   1.000
_cell.length_c   1.000
_cell.angle_alpha   90.00
_cell.angle_beta   90.00
_cell.angle_gamma   90.00
#
_symmetry.space_group_name_H-M   'P 1'
#
loop_
_entity.id
_entity.type
_entity.pdbx_description
1 polymer ?
#
loop_
_entity_poly.entity_id
_entity_poly.type
_entity_poly.pdbx_seq_one_letter_code
_entity_poly.pdbx_strand_id
1 'polypeptide(L)'
;PLMQFTSPTTTEYVLMPELAEAVILKSMHVNRSPHPILAGPVDLVRGGGFVGRTSLLYIAPGENFAVGWGPDGATRVRRTVTTAKEDRAMMSSWTSQVHTITVSLSNLGPQERTIQITERVAVSEIEKLQIQVDTAGTTDKVKPDSNGFLKWKVELAGFGRKQIDLRYIVRKHNDVVGI
;
A
#
# COMPACT_ATOMS: atom_id res chain seq x y z
N PRO A 1 -18.94 -30.66 -9.44
CA PRO A 1 -18.85 -29.55 -8.52
C PRO A 1 -20.09 -29.53 -7.61
N LEU A 2 -19.90 -29.21 -6.32
CA LEU A 2 -21.00 -29.06 -5.37
C LEU A 2 -21.76 -27.74 -5.61
N MET A 3 -21.08 -26.74 -6.11
CA MET A 3 -21.63 -25.42 -6.41
C MET A 3 -20.79 -24.74 -7.49
N GLN A 4 -21.46 -24.01 -8.37
CA GLN A 4 -20.82 -23.14 -9.36
C GLN A 4 -21.65 -21.86 -9.50
N PHE A 5 -20.99 -20.71 -9.49
CA PHE A 5 -21.65 -19.42 -9.73
C PHE A 5 -20.68 -18.44 -10.40
N THR A 6 -21.24 -17.45 -11.06
CA THR A 6 -20.50 -16.34 -11.64
C THR A 6 -20.80 -15.06 -10.85
N SER A 7 -19.78 -14.32 -10.51
CA SER A 7 -19.92 -13.03 -9.84
C SER A 7 -19.26 -11.93 -10.68
N PRO A 8 -19.95 -10.79 -10.89
CA PRO A 8 -19.27 -9.62 -11.44
C PRO A 8 -18.16 -9.22 -10.51
N THR A 9 -17.03 -8.82 -11.07
CA THR A 9 -15.85 -8.47 -10.31
C THR A 9 -15.26 -7.16 -10.78
N THR A 10 -14.74 -6.37 -9.85
CA THR A 10 -13.85 -5.26 -10.13
C THR A 10 -12.43 -5.64 -9.75
N THR A 11 -11.48 -5.27 -10.58
CA THR A 11 -10.06 -5.54 -10.33
C THR A 11 -9.34 -4.26 -9.94
N GLU A 12 -8.43 -4.39 -9.00
CA GLU A 12 -7.61 -3.31 -8.47
C GLU A 12 -6.15 -3.74 -8.40
N TYR A 13 -5.25 -2.84 -8.75
CA TYR A 13 -3.83 -2.98 -8.46
C TYR A 13 -3.52 -2.22 -7.18
N VAL A 14 -3.06 -2.93 -6.16
CA VAL A 14 -2.75 -2.36 -4.85
C VAL A 14 -1.28 -2.53 -4.53
N LEU A 15 -0.70 -1.53 -3.87
CA LEU A 15 0.69 -1.52 -3.47
C LEU A 15 0.80 -0.95 -2.05
N MET A 16 1.40 -1.72 -1.17
CA MET A 16 1.83 -1.31 0.17
C MET A 16 3.35 -1.52 0.27
N PRO A 17 4.16 -0.54 -0.18
CA PRO A 17 5.61 -0.75 -0.34
C PRO A 17 6.33 -1.02 0.97
N GLU A 18 5.79 -0.59 2.10
CA GLU A 18 6.30 -0.90 3.44
C GLU A 18 6.26 -2.42 3.72
N LEU A 19 5.25 -3.13 3.20
CA LEU A 19 5.06 -4.56 3.42
C LEU A 19 5.73 -5.41 2.34
N ALA A 20 5.64 -4.98 1.08
CA ALA A 20 6.23 -5.68 -0.06
C ALA A 20 6.45 -4.74 -1.24
N GLU A 21 7.61 -4.84 -1.89
CA GLU A 21 7.94 -4.13 -3.12
C GLU A 21 7.28 -4.80 -4.36
N ALA A 22 5.99 -5.08 -4.27
CA ALA A 22 5.23 -5.74 -5.33
C ALA A 22 3.82 -5.17 -5.44
N VAL A 23 3.39 -4.89 -6.66
CA VAL A 23 1.98 -4.58 -6.95
C VAL A 23 1.18 -5.86 -6.94
N ILE A 24 0.12 -5.92 -6.15
CA ILE A 24 -0.76 -7.07 -6.04
C ILE A 24 -2.03 -6.83 -6.87
N LEU A 25 -2.37 -7.76 -7.73
CA LEU A 25 -3.68 -7.79 -8.36
C LEU A 25 -4.69 -8.34 -7.36
N LYS A 26 -5.73 -7.57 -7.11
CA LYS A 26 -6.85 -7.89 -6.22
C LYS A 26 -8.16 -7.81 -6.98
N SER A 27 -9.09 -8.69 -6.71
CA SER A 27 -10.45 -8.61 -7.21
C SER A 27 -11.46 -8.60 -6.07
N MET A 28 -12.53 -7.82 -6.26
CA MET A 28 -13.65 -7.72 -5.33
C MET A 28 -14.83 -8.49 -5.90
N HIS A 29 -15.43 -9.32 -5.08
CA HIS A 29 -16.52 -10.21 -5.42
C HIS A 29 -17.67 -10.08 -4.43
N VAL A 30 -18.85 -10.59 -4.83
CA VAL A 30 -20.00 -10.79 -3.95
C VAL A 30 -20.39 -12.26 -4.01
N ASN A 31 -20.61 -12.89 -2.87
CA ASN A 31 -21.18 -14.25 -2.86
C ASN A 31 -22.65 -14.18 -3.27
N ARG A 32 -22.92 -14.38 -4.55
CA ARG A 32 -24.29 -14.40 -5.12
C ARG A 32 -24.97 -15.75 -5.07
N SER A 33 -24.31 -16.77 -4.49
CA SER A 33 -24.93 -18.07 -4.31
C SER A 33 -25.90 -18.05 -3.11
N PRO A 34 -26.90 -18.94 -3.08
CA PRO A 34 -27.77 -19.10 -1.90
C PRO A 34 -27.07 -19.78 -0.71
N HIS A 35 -25.82 -20.24 -0.91
CA HIS A 35 -25.06 -20.99 0.09
C HIS A 35 -23.80 -20.22 0.50
N PRO A 36 -23.34 -20.40 1.76
CA PRO A 36 -22.06 -19.83 2.18
C PRO A 36 -20.88 -20.49 1.43
N ILE A 37 -19.82 -19.73 1.21
CA ILE A 37 -18.53 -20.26 0.83
C ILE A 37 -17.79 -20.60 2.13
N LEU A 38 -17.40 -21.86 2.28
CA LEU A 38 -16.71 -22.31 3.47
C LEU A 38 -15.25 -21.82 3.49
N ALA A 39 -14.72 -21.59 4.68
CA ALA A 39 -13.32 -21.27 4.84
C ALA A 39 -12.42 -22.42 4.35
N GLY A 40 -11.35 -22.08 3.67
CA GLY A 40 -10.40 -23.08 3.19
C GLY A 40 -9.48 -22.60 2.06
N PRO A 41 -8.62 -23.49 1.58
CA PRO A 41 -7.71 -23.19 0.48
C PRO A 41 -8.48 -23.10 -0.84
N VAL A 42 -8.04 -22.17 -1.70
CA VAL A 42 -8.62 -21.92 -3.02
C VAL A 42 -7.52 -21.86 -4.06
N ASP A 43 -7.68 -22.64 -5.12
CA ASP A 43 -6.81 -22.58 -6.29
C ASP A 43 -7.25 -21.45 -7.22
N LEU A 44 -6.30 -20.64 -7.62
CA LEU A 44 -6.51 -19.50 -8.51
C LEU A 44 -6.11 -19.88 -9.93
N VAL A 45 -7.06 -19.73 -10.85
CA VAL A 45 -6.86 -20.00 -12.30
C VAL A 45 -7.20 -18.74 -13.08
N ARG A 46 -6.31 -18.28 -13.95
CA ARG A 46 -6.50 -17.11 -14.80
C ARG A 46 -6.04 -17.41 -16.23
N GLY A 47 -6.89 -17.10 -17.22
CA GLY A 47 -6.57 -17.36 -18.62
C GLY A 47 -6.30 -18.85 -18.93
N GLY A 48 -6.94 -19.76 -18.18
CA GLY A 48 -6.76 -21.21 -18.33
C GLY A 48 -5.51 -21.78 -17.63
N GLY A 49 -4.67 -20.96 -17.01
CA GLY A 49 -3.46 -21.36 -16.27
C GLY A 49 -3.62 -21.23 -14.77
N PHE A 50 -3.06 -22.17 -14.02
CA PHE A 50 -2.91 -22.06 -12.57
C PHE A 50 -1.96 -20.91 -12.22
N VAL A 51 -2.40 -19.97 -11.38
CA VAL A 51 -1.60 -18.80 -10.98
C VAL A 51 -1.18 -18.82 -9.52
N GLY A 52 -1.81 -19.66 -8.70
CA GLY A 52 -1.44 -19.77 -7.29
C GLY A 52 -2.55 -20.35 -6.43
N ARG A 53 -2.30 -20.37 -5.14
CA ARG A 53 -3.24 -20.81 -4.10
C ARG A 53 -3.34 -19.74 -3.02
N THR A 54 -4.56 -19.48 -2.55
CA THR A 54 -4.83 -18.60 -1.40
C THR A 54 -5.79 -19.31 -0.46
N SER A 55 -6.16 -18.64 0.62
CA SER A 55 -7.23 -19.11 1.53
C SER A 55 -8.32 -18.06 1.62
N LEU A 56 -9.55 -18.50 1.60
CA LEU A 56 -10.69 -17.67 1.90
C LEU A 56 -11.17 -17.96 3.32
N LEU A 57 -11.75 -16.95 3.95
CA LEU A 57 -12.52 -17.12 5.19
C LEU A 57 -13.94 -17.56 4.85
N TYR A 58 -14.75 -17.86 5.86
CA TYR A 58 -16.17 -18.07 5.68
C TYR A 58 -16.83 -16.80 5.11
N ILE A 59 -17.64 -16.95 4.06
CA ILE A 59 -18.31 -15.85 3.37
C ILE A 59 -19.80 -16.19 3.24
N ALA A 60 -20.63 -15.41 3.92
CA ALA A 60 -22.08 -15.60 3.88
C ALA A 60 -22.68 -15.25 2.50
N PRO A 61 -23.89 -15.76 2.17
CA PRO A 61 -24.63 -15.30 1.01
C PRO A 61 -24.83 -13.78 1.03
N GLY A 62 -24.55 -13.12 -0.10
CA GLY A 62 -24.62 -11.65 -0.25
C GLY A 62 -23.40 -10.89 0.29
N GLU A 63 -22.46 -11.54 0.94
CA GLU A 63 -21.28 -10.89 1.50
C GLU A 63 -20.24 -10.54 0.42
N ASN A 64 -19.59 -9.38 0.59
CA ASN A 64 -18.47 -8.95 -0.23
C ASN A 64 -17.17 -9.61 0.24
N PHE A 65 -16.35 -10.06 -0.69
CA PHE A 65 -15.04 -10.61 -0.38
C PHE A 65 -13.99 -10.24 -1.43
N ALA A 66 -12.73 -10.28 -1.03
CA ALA A 66 -11.61 -9.99 -1.89
C ALA A 66 -10.80 -11.25 -2.18
N VAL A 67 -10.28 -11.35 -3.40
CA VAL A 67 -9.32 -12.38 -3.80
C VAL A 67 -8.03 -11.71 -4.27
N GLY A 68 -6.91 -12.04 -3.63
CA GLY A 68 -5.58 -11.63 -4.05
C GLY A 68 -5.01 -12.63 -5.06
N TRP A 69 -4.63 -12.14 -6.24
CA TRP A 69 -4.11 -12.96 -7.35
C TRP A 69 -2.58 -13.05 -7.38
N GLY A 70 -1.93 -12.54 -6.32
CA GLY A 70 -0.48 -12.48 -6.26
C GLY A 70 0.12 -11.25 -6.97
N PRO A 71 1.46 -11.20 -7.05
CA PRO A 71 2.18 -10.09 -7.65
C PRO A 71 1.89 -9.94 -9.15
N ASP A 72 1.77 -8.69 -9.61
CA ASP A 72 1.76 -8.36 -11.04
C ASP A 72 3.21 -8.39 -11.58
N GLY A 73 3.53 -9.41 -12.36
CA GLY A 73 4.88 -9.59 -12.93
C GLY A 73 5.31 -8.52 -13.93
N ALA A 74 4.36 -7.69 -14.41
CA ALA A 74 4.65 -6.62 -15.34
C ALA A 74 4.92 -5.27 -14.68
N THR A 75 4.82 -5.18 -13.36
CA THR A 75 5.14 -3.94 -12.63
C THR A 75 6.30 -4.16 -11.67
N ARG A 76 7.35 -3.36 -11.81
CA ARG A 76 8.48 -3.34 -10.89
C ARG A 76 8.35 -2.18 -9.92
N VAL A 77 8.60 -2.46 -8.66
CA VAL A 77 8.57 -1.50 -7.55
C VAL A 77 9.94 -1.46 -6.89
N ARG A 78 10.35 -0.29 -6.43
CA ARG A 78 11.47 -0.09 -5.53
C ARG A 78 11.10 0.97 -4.51
N ARG A 79 11.32 0.67 -3.24
CA ARG A 79 11.17 1.59 -2.11
C ARG A 79 12.53 1.92 -1.53
N THR A 80 12.81 3.19 -1.35
CA THR A 80 14.02 3.65 -0.66
C THR A 80 13.65 4.63 0.43
N VAL A 81 14.37 4.56 1.55
CA VAL A 81 14.21 5.49 2.67
C VAL A 81 15.53 6.18 2.91
N THR A 82 15.51 7.50 2.93
CA THR A 82 16.67 8.31 3.29
C THR A 82 16.34 9.14 4.52
N THR A 83 17.33 9.30 5.39
CA THR A 83 17.20 10.12 6.61
C THR A 83 18.29 11.16 6.63
N ALA A 84 17.91 12.42 6.81
CA ALA A 84 18.81 13.53 6.99
C ALA A 84 18.55 14.17 8.36
N LYS A 85 19.61 14.55 9.06
CA LYS A 85 19.49 15.35 10.29
C LYS A 85 19.35 16.81 9.88
N GLU A 86 18.41 17.53 10.48
CA GLU A 86 18.41 19.00 10.40
C GLU A 86 19.48 19.55 11.33
N ASP A 87 20.18 20.59 10.88
CA ASP A 87 21.16 21.30 11.70
C ASP A 87 20.46 21.86 12.93
N ARG A 88 21.01 21.55 14.09
CA ARG A 88 20.50 22.05 15.37
C ARG A 88 20.75 23.54 15.48
N ALA A 89 19.73 24.34 15.82
CA ALA A 89 19.93 25.59 16.49
C ALA A 89 20.67 25.29 17.80
N MET A 90 21.78 25.96 18.08
CA MET A 90 22.75 25.67 19.17
C MET A 90 22.15 25.57 20.59
N MET A 91 20.89 25.94 20.80
CA MET A 91 20.20 25.93 22.10
C MET A 91 18.86 25.18 22.09
N SER A 92 18.59 24.30 21.10
CA SER A 92 17.34 23.57 21.02
C SER A 92 17.39 22.29 21.86
N SER A 93 16.39 22.09 22.73
CA SER A 93 16.15 20.82 23.43
C SER A 93 15.51 19.73 22.51
N TRP A 94 15.32 20.05 21.24
CA TRP A 94 14.73 19.16 20.24
C TRP A 94 15.75 18.73 19.19
N THR A 95 15.65 17.50 18.76
CA THR A 95 16.37 16.94 17.60
C THR A 95 15.39 16.70 16.49
N SER A 96 15.68 17.16 15.27
CA SER A 96 14.85 16.96 14.08
C SER A 96 15.56 16.04 13.10
N GLN A 97 14.81 15.10 12.53
CA GLN A 97 15.23 14.23 11.44
C GLN A 97 14.21 14.31 10.32
N VAL A 98 14.68 14.51 9.11
CA VAL A 98 13.84 14.47 7.90
C VAL A 98 13.97 13.09 7.27
N HIS A 99 12.85 12.44 7.11
CA HIS A 99 12.75 11.17 6.41
C HIS A 99 12.10 11.38 5.04
N THR A 100 12.69 10.81 4.01
CA THR A 100 12.12 10.79 2.66
C THR A 100 11.99 9.35 2.21
N ILE A 101 10.77 8.94 1.93
CA ILE A 101 10.44 7.66 1.32
C ILE A 101 10.19 7.91 -0.16
N THR A 102 10.94 7.24 -1.02
CA THR A 102 10.78 7.30 -2.47
C THR A 102 10.31 5.94 -2.99
N VAL A 103 9.15 5.91 -3.63
CA VAL A 103 8.59 4.73 -4.28
C VAL A 103 8.69 4.91 -5.80
N SER A 104 9.55 4.13 -6.42
CA SER A 104 9.76 4.13 -7.88
C SER A 104 8.99 2.99 -8.51
N LEU A 105 8.20 3.29 -9.54
CA LEU A 105 7.36 2.37 -10.28
C LEU A 105 7.81 2.30 -11.74
N SER A 106 7.83 1.09 -12.30
CA SER A 106 8.08 0.87 -13.73
C SER A 106 7.09 -0.17 -14.25
N ASN A 107 6.30 0.21 -15.25
CA ASN A 107 5.45 -0.71 -15.99
C ASN A 107 6.27 -1.32 -17.13
N LEU A 108 6.44 -2.62 -17.13
CA LEU A 108 7.20 -3.37 -18.13
C LEU A 108 6.31 -3.91 -19.26
N GLY A 109 4.99 -3.73 -19.13
CA GLY A 109 4.01 -4.17 -20.12
C GLY A 109 3.39 -3.00 -20.90
N PRO A 110 2.71 -3.29 -22.01
CA PRO A 110 2.13 -2.25 -22.88
C PRO A 110 0.83 -1.64 -22.33
N GLN A 111 0.17 -2.32 -21.38
CA GLN A 111 -1.12 -1.89 -20.86
C GLN A 111 -0.94 -0.88 -19.72
N GLU A 112 -1.73 0.18 -19.74
CA GLU A 112 -1.83 1.13 -18.63
C GLU A 112 -2.39 0.42 -17.38
N ARG A 113 -1.93 0.87 -16.21
CA ARG A 113 -2.39 0.40 -14.89
C ARG A 113 -2.70 1.57 -13.99
N THR A 114 -3.83 1.50 -13.32
CA THR A 114 -4.14 2.39 -12.20
C THR A 114 -3.80 1.66 -10.90
N ILE A 115 -2.81 2.16 -10.16
CA ILE A 115 -2.28 1.52 -8.94
C ILE A 115 -2.68 2.36 -7.74
N GLN A 116 -3.30 1.73 -6.74
CA GLN A 116 -3.54 2.34 -5.44
C GLN A 116 -2.35 2.08 -4.52
N ILE A 117 -1.63 3.14 -4.17
CA ILE A 117 -0.45 3.07 -3.30
C ILE A 117 -0.85 3.54 -1.91
N THR A 118 -0.46 2.78 -0.89
CA THR A 118 -0.63 3.15 0.51
C THR A 118 0.72 3.09 1.21
N GLU A 119 1.16 4.22 1.78
CA GLU A 119 2.29 4.34 2.70
C GLU A 119 1.80 4.76 4.07
N ARG A 120 2.60 4.53 5.09
CA ARG A 120 2.26 4.88 6.46
C ARG A 120 3.38 5.68 7.11
N VAL A 121 3.02 6.71 7.84
CA VAL A 121 3.88 7.36 8.82
C VAL A 121 3.41 6.98 10.22
N ALA A 122 4.35 6.86 11.15
CA ALA A 122 3.99 6.60 12.53
C ALA A 122 3.16 7.78 13.10
N VAL A 123 2.22 7.46 13.97
CA VAL A 123 1.45 8.44 14.74
C VAL A 123 1.98 8.41 16.18
N SER A 124 2.25 9.57 16.76
CA SER A 124 2.72 9.69 18.14
C SER A 124 1.66 10.33 19.01
N GLU A 125 1.36 9.72 20.15
CA GLU A 125 0.54 10.30 21.22
C GLU A 125 1.39 10.98 22.30
N ILE A 126 2.71 10.94 22.14
CA ILE A 126 3.67 11.50 23.11
C ILE A 126 3.96 12.95 22.71
N GLU A 127 3.68 13.92 23.57
CA GLU A 127 3.94 15.34 23.32
C GLU A 127 5.42 15.63 22.99
N LYS A 128 6.34 14.87 23.60
CA LYS A 128 7.79 14.98 23.41
C LYS A 128 8.31 14.28 22.15
N LEU A 129 7.44 13.65 21.34
CA LEU A 129 7.74 13.06 20.04
C LEU A 129 6.70 13.52 19.02
N GLN A 130 7.11 14.32 18.08
CA GLN A 130 6.23 14.89 17.06
C GLN A 130 6.60 14.32 15.69
N ILE A 131 5.61 13.85 14.95
CA ILE A 131 5.77 13.35 13.58
C ILE A 131 4.86 14.17 12.68
N GLN A 132 5.44 14.86 11.71
CA GLN A 132 4.72 15.76 10.84
C GLN A 132 5.07 15.49 9.38
N VAL A 133 4.06 15.25 8.55
CA VAL A 133 4.26 15.13 7.09
C VAL A 133 4.53 16.51 6.50
N ASP A 134 5.64 16.61 5.78
CA ASP A 134 5.95 17.76 4.94
C ASP A 134 5.19 17.63 3.62
N THR A 135 4.01 18.24 3.57
CA THR A 135 3.14 18.18 2.38
C THR A 135 3.74 18.88 1.16
N ALA A 136 4.67 19.82 1.35
CA ALA A 136 5.34 20.49 0.22
C ALA A 136 6.34 19.55 -0.47
N GLY A 137 7.02 18.71 0.30
CA GLY A 137 7.94 17.69 -0.20
C GLY A 137 7.27 16.34 -0.52
N THR A 138 5.95 16.22 -0.34
CA THR A 138 5.18 15.01 -0.60
C THR A 138 4.42 15.12 -1.93
N THR A 139 4.50 14.09 -2.76
CA THR A 139 3.82 14.02 -4.05
C THR A 139 2.32 14.28 -3.87
N ASP A 140 1.73 15.10 -4.76
CA ASP A 140 0.34 15.52 -4.78
C ASP A 140 -0.14 16.17 -3.47
N LYS A 141 0.78 16.56 -2.58
CA LYS A 141 0.49 17.19 -1.28
C LYS A 141 -0.48 16.37 -0.43
N VAL A 142 -0.44 15.04 -0.55
CA VAL A 142 -1.30 14.12 0.19
C VAL A 142 -1.02 14.27 1.69
N LYS A 143 -2.11 14.22 2.48
CA LYS A 143 -2.05 14.28 3.95
C LYS A 143 -2.35 12.90 4.53
N PRO A 144 -1.76 12.55 5.69
CA PRO A 144 -2.10 11.33 6.39
C PRO A 144 -3.52 11.37 6.94
N ASP A 145 -4.17 10.22 7.02
CA ASP A 145 -5.38 10.06 7.82
C ASP A 145 -5.05 9.96 9.33
N SER A 146 -6.07 9.78 10.19
CA SER A 146 -5.91 9.66 11.64
C SER A 146 -5.01 8.50 12.10
N ASN A 147 -4.82 7.50 11.25
CA ASN A 147 -3.98 6.33 11.50
C ASN A 147 -2.59 6.43 10.84
N GLY A 148 -2.30 7.58 10.23
CA GLY A 148 -1.03 7.85 9.56
C GLY A 148 -0.92 7.30 8.14
N PHE A 149 -1.99 6.81 7.52
CA PHE A 149 -1.97 6.32 6.16
C PHE A 149 -2.11 7.45 5.13
N LEU A 150 -1.23 7.42 4.13
CA LEU A 150 -1.29 8.25 2.94
C LEU A 150 -1.62 7.37 1.74
N LYS A 151 -2.51 7.85 0.87
CA LYS A 151 -3.00 7.09 -0.28
C LYS A 151 -2.86 7.90 -1.56
N TRP A 152 -2.32 7.26 -2.59
CA TRP A 152 -2.22 7.80 -3.94
C TRP A 152 -2.92 6.88 -4.93
N LYS A 153 -3.57 7.47 -5.92
CA LYS A 153 -4.05 6.76 -7.11
C LYS A 153 -3.18 7.16 -8.29
N VAL A 154 -2.37 6.23 -8.76
CA VAL A 154 -1.34 6.47 -9.77
C VAL A 154 -1.73 5.82 -11.08
N GLU A 155 -1.86 6.60 -12.13
CA GLU A 155 -1.97 6.12 -13.50
C GLU A 155 -0.56 5.93 -14.06
N LEU A 156 -0.24 4.70 -14.42
CA LEU A 156 1.06 4.28 -14.92
C LEU A 156 0.89 3.75 -16.35
N ALA A 157 1.25 4.59 -17.31
CA ALA A 157 1.16 4.25 -18.73
C ALA A 157 1.93 2.97 -19.08
N GLY A 158 1.59 2.33 -20.21
CA GLY A 158 2.37 1.22 -20.74
C GLY A 158 3.83 1.63 -20.94
N PHE A 159 4.77 0.80 -20.49
CA PHE A 159 6.23 1.05 -20.47
C PHE A 159 6.64 2.33 -19.73
N GLY A 160 5.72 2.92 -18.97
CA GLY A 160 5.94 4.15 -18.21
C GLY A 160 6.67 3.94 -16.90
N ARG A 161 7.16 5.05 -16.35
CA ARG A 161 7.78 5.11 -15.02
C ARG A 161 7.15 6.25 -14.24
N LYS A 162 7.03 6.08 -12.93
CA LYS A 162 6.56 7.12 -12.03
C LYS A 162 7.26 7.00 -10.68
N GLN A 163 7.43 8.13 -10.02
CA GLN A 163 7.98 8.22 -8.68
C GLN A 163 6.99 8.93 -7.78
N ILE A 164 6.87 8.43 -6.56
CA ILE A 164 6.10 9.03 -5.47
C ILE A 164 7.06 9.26 -4.32
N ASP A 165 7.07 10.48 -3.82
CA ASP A 165 7.87 10.87 -2.66
C ASP A 165 6.95 11.21 -1.49
N LEU A 166 7.28 10.68 -0.32
CA LEU A 166 6.68 11.00 0.96
C LEU A 166 7.77 11.55 1.86
N ARG A 167 7.63 12.79 2.30
CA ARG A 167 8.55 13.44 3.22
C ARG A 167 7.87 13.73 4.54
N TYR A 168 8.53 13.38 5.65
CA TYR A 168 8.05 13.69 6.98
C TYR A 168 9.21 14.02 7.93
N ILE A 169 8.91 14.78 8.98
CA ILE A 169 9.85 15.25 9.98
C ILE A 169 9.51 14.57 11.29
N VAL A 170 10.50 13.98 11.92
CA VAL A 170 10.42 13.46 13.28
C VAL A 170 11.18 14.41 14.19
N ARG A 171 10.48 15.02 15.16
CA ARG A 171 11.05 15.86 16.19
C ARG A 171 10.98 15.14 17.52
N LYS A 172 12.12 15.02 18.16
CA LYS A 172 12.27 14.31 19.43
C LYS A 172 12.87 15.26 20.45
N HIS A 173 12.22 15.40 21.63
CA HIS A 173 12.79 16.10 22.76
C HIS A 173 13.94 15.27 23.36
N ASN A 174 14.97 15.95 23.92
CA ASN A 174 16.18 15.27 24.44
C ASN A 174 15.89 14.35 25.64
N ASP A 175 14.79 14.55 26.35
CA ASP A 175 14.36 13.70 27.48
C ASP A 175 13.82 12.33 27.05
N VAL A 176 13.50 12.14 25.77
CA VAL A 176 12.98 10.87 25.27
C VAL A 176 14.17 9.95 25.01
N VAL A 177 14.29 8.87 25.77
CA VAL A 177 15.36 7.87 25.66
C VAL A 177 14.79 6.58 25.07
N GLY A 178 15.56 5.89 24.22
CA GLY A 178 15.20 4.53 23.76
C GLY A 178 14.40 4.43 22.47
N ILE A 179 14.34 5.49 21.66
CA ILE A 179 13.78 5.47 20.30
C ILE A 179 14.85 5.89 19.29
#